data_aec7dce55cddf8d027bd68a30c9e7333
#
_entry.id   aec7dce55cddf8d027bd68a30c9e7333
#
_cell.length_a   1.000
_cell.length_b   1.000
_cell.length_c   1.000
_cell.angle_alpha   90.00
_cell.angle_beta   90.00
_cell.angle_gamma   90.00
#
_symmetry.space_group_name_H-M   'P 1'
#
loop_
_entity.id
_entity.type
_entity.pdbx_description
1 polymer ?
#
loop_
_entity_poly.entity_id
_entity_poly.type
_entity_poly.pdbx_seq_one_letter_code
_entity_poly.pdbx_strand_id
1 'polypeptide(L)'
;MTLARHACDPARSRGRRHAIAPAPTRDDFQRDRDRIVHSTAFRRLVYKTQVFLNHEGDLFRTRLTHSLEVAQLGRSIARSLQLNEDLTEAIALAHDLGHTPFGHAGQDALNDCMAAHGGFEHNLQSLRVVDQLEHRYPDHDGLNLTFETREGIRKHCSPANARLLDAAEPGGVARRFIDGTQPSLEAQLANLADASAD
;
A
#
# COMPACT_ATOMS: atom_id res chain seq x y z
N MET A 1 18.48 15.64 0.90
CA MET A 1 17.86 16.23 2.10
C MET A 1 18.21 15.36 3.30
N THR A 2 18.52 15.92 4.46
CA THR A 2 18.82 15.10 5.64
C THR A 2 17.49 14.67 6.26
N LEU A 3 17.31 13.36 6.45
CA LEU A 3 16.11 12.82 7.09
C LEU A 3 16.07 13.18 8.58
N ALA A 4 14.88 13.41 9.11
CA ALA A 4 14.64 13.56 10.52
C ALA A 4 15.01 12.27 11.29
N ARG A 5 15.35 12.38 12.57
CA ARG A 5 15.76 11.23 13.40
C ARG A 5 14.73 10.08 13.43
N HIS A 6 13.46 10.42 13.32
CA HIS A 6 12.33 9.50 13.39
C HIS A 6 11.81 9.04 12.01
N ALA A 7 12.41 9.56 10.93
CA ALA A 7 12.06 9.13 9.58
C ALA A 7 12.61 7.72 9.27
N CYS A 8 11.93 7.01 8.38
CA CYS A 8 12.41 5.75 7.87
C CYS A 8 13.63 5.95 6.96
N ASP A 9 14.76 5.41 7.41
CA ASP A 9 16.02 5.41 6.67
C ASP A 9 16.13 4.08 5.90
N PRO A 10 16.25 4.09 4.56
CA PRO A 10 16.37 2.86 3.78
C PRO A 10 17.55 1.99 4.21
N ALA A 11 18.63 2.58 4.75
CA ALA A 11 19.76 1.82 5.28
C ALA A 11 19.44 1.03 6.56
N ARG A 12 18.34 1.36 7.23
CA ARG A 12 17.85 0.68 8.45
C ARG A 12 16.53 -0.06 8.22
N SER A 13 16.15 -0.28 6.97
CA SER A 13 14.96 -1.04 6.61
C SER A 13 15.02 -2.45 7.19
N ARG A 14 13.87 -2.97 7.60
CA ARG A 14 13.69 -4.38 7.96
C ARG A 14 13.79 -5.33 6.76
N GLY A 15 13.93 -4.76 5.56
CA GLY A 15 14.21 -5.50 4.34
C GLY A 15 12.97 -6.11 3.68
N ARG A 16 13.21 -7.11 2.87
CA ARG A 16 12.26 -7.80 1.99
C ARG A 16 12.11 -9.26 2.39
N ARG A 17 11.00 -9.88 2.00
CA ARG A 17 10.80 -11.34 2.19
C ARG A 17 11.85 -12.17 1.44
N HIS A 18 12.17 -11.76 0.21
CA HIS A 18 13.17 -12.42 -0.63
C HIS A 18 14.36 -11.49 -0.82
N ALA A 19 15.55 -11.95 -0.46
CA ALA A 19 16.77 -11.18 -0.60
C ALA A 19 17.05 -10.87 -2.08
N ILE A 20 17.43 -9.63 -2.37
CA ILE A 20 17.81 -9.19 -3.73
C ILE A 20 19.07 -8.35 -3.65
N ALA A 21 19.86 -8.35 -4.72
CA ALA A 21 21.05 -7.51 -4.81
C ALA A 21 20.69 -6.01 -4.71
N PRO A 22 21.50 -5.20 -4.03
CA PRO A 22 21.33 -3.74 -4.02
C PRO A 22 21.35 -3.18 -5.45
N ALA A 23 20.59 -2.10 -5.67
CA ALA A 23 20.66 -1.38 -6.94
C ALA A 23 21.74 -0.29 -6.85
N PRO A 24 22.51 -0.05 -7.96
CA PRO A 24 23.61 0.92 -7.91
C PRO A 24 23.18 2.37 -7.70
N THR A 25 21.97 2.73 -8.10
CA THR A 25 21.49 4.12 -8.20
C THR A 25 20.18 4.39 -7.49
N ARG A 26 19.59 3.39 -6.84
CA ARG A 26 18.28 3.50 -6.17
C ARG A 26 18.32 2.81 -4.83
N ASP A 27 17.76 3.45 -3.81
CA ASP A 27 17.51 2.81 -2.53
C ASP A 27 16.30 1.85 -2.59
N ASP A 28 16.03 1.17 -1.50
CA ASP A 28 14.98 0.15 -1.45
C ASP A 28 13.57 0.74 -1.54
N PHE A 29 13.32 1.95 -1.03
CA PHE A 29 12.01 2.59 -1.11
C PHE A 29 11.73 3.12 -2.52
N GLN A 30 12.74 3.65 -3.22
CA GLN A 30 12.65 4.00 -4.63
C GLN A 30 12.34 2.77 -5.49
N ARG A 31 12.97 1.64 -5.17
CA ARG A 31 12.69 0.38 -5.87
C ARG A 31 11.26 -0.10 -5.61
N ASP A 32 10.72 0.10 -4.43
CA ASP A 32 9.33 -0.25 -4.11
C ASP A 32 8.36 0.58 -4.95
N ARG A 33 8.54 1.90 -4.99
CA ARG A 33 7.76 2.79 -5.84
C ARG A 33 7.78 2.32 -7.30
N ASP A 34 8.95 2.05 -7.85
CA ASP A 34 9.09 1.60 -9.24
C ASP A 34 8.36 0.27 -9.47
N ARG A 35 8.46 -0.69 -8.54
CA ARG A 35 7.76 -1.99 -8.63
C ARG A 35 6.25 -1.82 -8.62
N ILE A 36 5.73 -0.90 -7.80
CA ILE A 36 4.30 -0.59 -7.72
C ILE A 36 3.82 0.03 -9.03
N VAL A 37 4.47 1.10 -9.50
CA VAL A 37 4.07 1.82 -10.73
C VAL A 37 4.07 0.89 -11.94
N HIS A 38 5.00 -0.05 -12.02
CA HIS A 38 5.08 -1.01 -13.11
C HIS A 38 4.20 -2.26 -12.93
N SER A 39 3.46 -2.40 -11.82
CA SER A 39 2.58 -3.55 -11.57
C SER A 39 1.34 -3.52 -12.46
N THR A 40 0.75 -4.70 -12.66
CA THR A 40 -0.53 -4.83 -13.37
C THR A 40 -1.68 -4.24 -12.54
N ALA A 41 -1.65 -4.43 -11.23
CA ALA A 41 -2.65 -3.92 -10.31
C ALA A 41 -2.72 -2.39 -10.34
N PHE A 42 -1.57 -1.69 -10.38
CA PHE A 42 -1.52 -0.23 -10.47
C PHE A 42 -2.17 0.29 -11.76
N ARG A 43 -1.88 -0.33 -12.90
CA ARG A 43 -2.52 0.04 -14.18
C ARG A 43 -4.04 -0.16 -14.16
N ARG A 44 -4.52 -1.19 -13.45
CA ARG A 44 -5.97 -1.46 -13.33
C ARG A 44 -6.72 -0.42 -12.52
N LEU A 45 -6.04 0.41 -11.71
CA LEU A 45 -6.69 1.49 -10.97
C LEU A 45 -7.38 2.51 -11.89
N VAL A 46 -6.96 2.66 -13.15
CA VAL A 46 -7.61 3.52 -14.14
C VAL A 46 -9.06 3.11 -14.42
N TYR A 47 -9.39 1.82 -14.26
CA TYR A 47 -10.74 1.28 -14.49
C TYR A 47 -11.58 1.16 -13.22
N LYS A 48 -11.03 1.55 -12.08
CA LYS A 48 -11.74 1.52 -10.79
C LYS A 48 -12.23 2.90 -10.42
N THR A 49 -13.51 3.01 -10.13
CA THR A 49 -14.18 4.23 -9.70
C THR A 49 -13.69 4.65 -8.31
N GLN A 50 -13.44 5.95 -8.10
CA GLN A 50 -13.22 6.48 -6.75
C GLN A 50 -14.58 6.68 -6.05
N VAL A 51 -15.40 7.61 -6.51
CA VAL A 51 -16.73 7.92 -5.97
C VAL A 51 -17.80 7.80 -7.06
N PHE A 52 -17.63 8.50 -8.18
CA PHE A 52 -18.58 8.52 -9.29
C PHE A 52 -18.11 7.64 -10.45
N LEU A 53 -19.06 7.09 -11.19
CA LEU A 53 -18.76 6.29 -12.37
C LEU A 53 -18.17 7.18 -13.47
N ASN A 54 -16.97 6.89 -13.90
CA ASN A 54 -16.21 7.73 -14.86
C ASN A 54 -16.77 7.72 -16.30
N HIS A 55 -17.71 6.83 -16.63
CA HIS A 55 -18.39 6.86 -17.94
C HIS A 55 -19.45 7.96 -18.06
N GLU A 56 -19.81 8.62 -16.97
CA GLU A 56 -20.77 9.73 -16.94
C GLU A 56 -20.14 11.11 -17.24
N GLY A 57 -18.80 11.18 -17.39
CA GLY A 57 -18.09 12.42 -17.74
C GLY A 57 -16.58 12.34 -17.58
N ASP A 58 -15.86 13.12 -18.37
CA ASP A 58 -14.39 13.12 -18.45
C ASP A 58 -13.69 13.68 -17.21
N LEU A 59 -14.43 14.37 -16.34
CA LEU A 59 -13.88 15.02 -15.14
C LEU A 59 -13.91 14.14 -13.89
N PHE A 60 -14.51 12.96 -13.96
CA PHE A 60 -14.59 12.08 -12.81
C PHE A 60 -13.26 11.39 -12.53
N ARG A 61 -12.88 11.44 -11.26
CA ARG A 61 -11.64 10.90 -10.74
C ARG A 61 -11.66 9.36 -10.73
N THR A 62 -10.64 8.72 -11.30
CA THR A 62 -10.37 7.29 -11.13
C THR A 62 -9.52 7.06 -9.89
N ARG A 63 -9.45 5.81 -9.40
CA ARG A 63 -8.53 5.46 -8.30
C ARG A 63 -7.06 5.69 -8.66
N LEU A 64 -6.70 5.62 -9.94
CA LEU A 64 -5.35 5.94 -10.39
C LEU A 64 -5.01 7.42 -10.16
N THR A 65 -5.88 8.32 -10.60
CA THR A 65 -5.66 9.77 -10.43
C THR A 65 -5.70 10.15 -8.95
N HIS A 66 -6.61 9.58 -8.17
CA HIS A 66 -6.64 9.75 -6.71
C HIS A 66 -5.32 9.32 -6.06
N SER A 67 -4.82 8.11 -6.35
CA SER A 67 -3.55 7.64 -5.79
C SER A 67 -2.37 8.55 -6.14
N LEU A 68 -2.35 9.16 -7.34
CA LEU A 68 -1.33 10.13 -7.74
C LEU A 68 -1.44 11.44 -6.96
N GLU A 69 -2.66 11.93 -6.71
CA GLU A 69 -2.91 13.13 -5.90
C GLU A 69 -2.51 12.93 -4.45
N VAL A 70 -2.87 11.78 -3.85
CA VAL A 70 -2.44 11.39 -2.49
C VAL A 70 -0.92 11.33 -2.41
N ALA A 71 -0.26 10.72 -3.40
CA ALA A 71 1.19 10.63 -3.43
C ALA A 71 1.86 12.02 -3.54
N GLN A 72 1.33 12.90 -4.38
CA GLN A 72 1.84 14.27 -4.54
C GLN A 72 1.69 15.08 -3.25
N LEU A 73 0.52 15.03 -2.61
CA LEU A 73 0.26 15.69 -1.34
C LEU A 73 1.15 15.13 -0.23
N GLY A 74 1.18 13.80 -0.09
CA GLY A 74 1.99 13.11 0.92
C GLY A 74 3.47 13.44 0.82
N ARG A 75 4.04 13.44 -0.40
CA ARG A 75 5.44 13.85 -0.63
C ARG A 75 5.72 15.29 -0.22
N SER A 76 4.80 16.20 -0.54
CA SER A 76 4.97 17.63 -0.21
C SER A 76 5.05 17.82 1.31
N ILE A 77 4.20 17.13 2.07
CA ILE A 77 4.21 17.17 3.53
C ILE A 77 5.43 16.42 4.09
N ALA A 78 5.75 15.23 3.56
CA ALA A 78 6.93 14.47 3.97
C ALA A 78 8.21 15.29 3.86
N ARG A 79 8.38 16.02 2.76
CA ARG A 79 9.50 16.94 2.55
C ARG A 79 9.56 18.02 3.65
N SER A 80 8.44 18.62 3.98
CA SER A 80 8.36 19.65 5.02
C SER A 80 8.70 19.13 6.42
N LEU A 81 8.37 17.86 6.67
CA LEU A 81 8.63 17.17 7.95
C LEU A 81 9.97 16.41 7.95
N GLN A 82 10.76 16.48 6.88
CA GLN A 82 12.00 15.70 6.69
C GLN A 82 11.81 14.19 6.84
N LEU A 83 10.62 13.68 6.48
CA LEU A 83 10.32 12.26 6.36
C LEU A 83 10.79 11.71 5.02
N ASN A 84 10.76 10.38 4.86
CA ASN A 84 11.17 9.74 3.61
C ASN A 84 10.07 9.90 2.54
N GLU A 85 10.35 10.75 1.54
CA GLU A 85 9.41 11.04 0.45
C GLU A 85 9.12 9.81 -0.41
N ASP A 86 10.14 8.99 -0.72
CA ASP A 86 9.99 7.82 -1.60
C ASP A 86 9.15 6.71 -0.94
N LEU A 87 9.31 6.52 0.39
CA LEU A 87 8.47 5.59 1.14
C LEU A 87 7.02 6.08 1.22
N THR A 88 6.81 7.36 1.52
CA THR A 88 5.47 7.97 1.55
C THR A 88 4.77 7.82 0.20
N GLU A 89 5.48 8.09 -0.89
CA GLU A 89 4.97 7.93 -2.26
C GLU A 89 4.64 6.47 -2.57
N ALA A 90 5.53 5.53 -2.25
CA ALA A 90 5.30 4.10 -2.49
C ALA A 90 4.04 3.59 -1.76
N ILE A 91 3.86 3.98 -0.49
CA ILE A 91 2.66 3.62 0.28
C ILE A 91 1.40 4.23 -0.35
N ALA A 92 1.45 5.52 -0.69
CA ALA A 92 0.32 6.24 -1.29
C ALA A 92 -0.09 5.64 -2.64
N LEU A 93 0.86 5.25 -3.49
CA LEU A 93 0.55 4.61 -4.78
C LEU A 93 0.00 3.18 -4.63
N ALA A 94 0.29 2.50 -3.53
CA ALA A 94 -0.09 1.10 -3.34
C ALA A 94 -1.35 0.89 -2.48
N HIS A 95 -1.83 1.91 -1.77
CA HIS A 95 -2.87 1.74 -0.75
C HIS A 95 -4.17 1.12 -1.29
N ASP A 96 -4.54 1.43 -2.53
CA ASP A 96 -5.80 1.03 -3.17
C ASP A 96 -5.69 -0.11 -4.18
N LEU A 97 -4.53 -0.78 -4.29
CA LEU A 97 -4.31 -1.84 -5.29
C LEU A 97 -5.33 -2.98 -5.21
N GLY A 98 -5.79 -3.30 -4.00
CA GLY A 98 -6.77 -4.36 -3.74
C GLY A 98 -8.23 -3.90 -3.75
N HIS A 99 -8.51 -2.62 -4.01
CA HIS A 99 -9.89 -2.12 -3.99
C HIS A 99 -10.73 -2.71 -5.12
N THR A 100 -12.03 -2.90 -4.86
CA THR A 100 -12.99 -3.41 -5.83
C THR A 100 -13.42 -2.34 -6.84
N PRO A 101 -13.96 -2.70 -8.01
CA PRO A 101 -14.79 -1.80 -8.80
C PRO A 101 -16.01 -1.35 -8.00
N PHE A 102 -16.59 -0.20 -8.35
CA PHE A 102 -17.79 0.39 -7.73
C PHE A 102 -17.62 0.78 -6.25
N GLY A 103 -16.41 1.14 -5.83
CA GLY A 103 -16.13 1.68 -4.51
C GLY A 103 -16.53 0.75 -3.36
N HIS A 104 -17.05 1.32 -2.27
CA HIS A 104 -17.47 0.57 -1.09
C HIS A 104 -18.68 -0.34 -1.37
N ALA A 105 -19.62 0.07 -2.24
CA ALA A 105 -20.76 -0.78 -2.62
C ALA A 105 -20.29 -2.10 -3.28
N GLY A 106 -19.27 -2.04 -4.13
CA GLY A 106 -18.65 -3.23 -4.70
C GLY A 106 -17.95 -4.09 -3.67
N GLN A 107 -17.30 -3.47 -2.67
CA GLN A 107 -16.69 -4.19 -1.55
C GLN A 107 -17.74 -4.93 -0.71
N ASP A 108 -18.83 -4.25 -0.33
CA ASP A 108 -19.88 -4.81 0.50
C ASP A 108 -20.54 -6.01 -0.19
N ALA A 109 -20.88 -5.85 -1.47
CA ALA A 109 -21.45 -6.95 -2.27
C ALA A 109 -20.48 -8.15 -2.38
N LEU A 110 -19.18 -7.88 -2.58
CA LEU A 110 -18.18 -8.95 -2.65
C LEU A 110 -17.97 -9.60 -1.30
N ASN A 111 -17.97 -8.83 -0.20
CA ASN A 111 -17.87 -9.36 1.16
C ASN A 111 -19.03 -10.29 1.48
N ASP A 112 -20.27 -9.93 1.12
CA ASP A 112 -21.45 -10.77 1.30
C ASP A 112 -21.35 -12.08 0.49
N CYS A 113 -20.95 -11.99 -0.78
CA CYS A 113 -20.73 -13.17 -1.61
C CYS A 113 -19.65 -14.11 -1.06
N MET A 114 -18.65 -13.55 -0.40
CA MET A 114 -17.50 -14.28 0.14
C MET A 114 -17.68 -14.68 1.61
N ALA A 115 -18.84 -14.45 2.24
CA ALA A 115 -19.07 -14.71 3.66
C ALA A 115 -18.70 -16.14 4.09
N ALA A 116 -19.03 -17.16 3.26
CA ALA A 116 -18.68 -18.56 3.52
C ALA A 116 -17.17 -18.86 3.37
N HIS A 117 -16.40 -17.91 2.81
CA HIS A 117 -14.97 -18.04 2.51
C HIS A 117 -14.09 -17.05 3.30
N GLY A 118 -14.61 -16.49 4.40
CA GLY A 118 -13.89 -15.55 5.25
C GLY A 118 -14.09 -14.07 4.91
N GLY A 119 -15.01 -13.76 3.98
CA GLY A 119 -15.32 -12.38 3.59
C GLY A 119 -14.31 -11.75 2.64
N PHE A 120 -14.48 -10.46 2.40
CA PHE A 120 -13.58 -9.65 1.59
C PHE A 120 -13.30 -8.32 2.28
N GLU A 121 -12.05 -7.88 2.24
CA GLU A 121 -11.62 -6.57 2.78
C GLU A 121 -10.47 -6.02 1.90
N HIS A 122 -10.64 -4.80 1.37
CA HIS A 122 -9.74 -4.25 0.34
C HIS A 122 -8.29 -4.04 0.82
N ASN A 123 -8.08 -3.69 2.10
CA ASN A 123 -6.72 -3.54 2.63
C ASN A 123 -5.99 -4.89 2.72
N LEU A 124 -6.70 -5.97 3.11
CA LEU A 124 -6.15 -7.32 3.07
C LEU A 124 -5.84 -7.73 1.63
N GLN A 125 -6.73 -7.42 0.72
CA GLN A 125 -6.53 -7.70 -0.70
C GLN A 125 -5.37 -6.88 -1.29
N SER A 126 -5.17 -5.62 -0.87
CA SER A 126 -4.00 -4.81 -1.30
C SER A 126 -2.70 -5.48 -0.90
N LEU A 127 -2.60 -5.96 0.34
CA LEU A 127 -1.44 -6.72 0.80
C LEU A 127 -1.26 -8.03 0.02
N ARG A 128 -2.36 -8.76 -0.23
CA ARG A 128 -2.33 -10.00 -1.03
C ARG A 128 -1.88 -9.75 -2.47
N VAL A 129 -2.30 -8.65 -3.08
CA VAL A 129 -1.86 -8.26 -4.43
C VAL A 129 -0.35 -8.09 -4.47
N VAL A 130 0.22 -7.31 -3.56
CA VAL A 130 1.67 -7.02 -3.57
C VAL A 130 2.53 -8.18 -3.08
N ASP A 131 1.98 -9.09 -2.28
CA ASP A 131 2.72 -10.21 -1.69
C ASP A 131 2.62 -11.50 -2.51
N GLN A 132 1.53 -11.69 -3.30
CA GLN A 132 1.21 -12.99 -3.91
C GLN A 132 0.70 -12.93 -5.35
N LEU A 133 -0.15 -11.94 -5.72
CA LEU A 133 -0.91 -12.00 -6.96
C LEU A 133 -0.24 -11.35 -8.16
N GLU A 134 0.77 -10.53 -7.95
CA GLU A 134 1.60 -10.00 -9.05
C GLU A 134 2.67 -11.03 -9.44
N HIS A 135 2.72 -11.39 -10.71
CA HIS A 135 3.66 -12.37 -11.26
C HIS A 135 4.62 -11.68 -12.24
N ARG A 136 5.67 -11.05 -11.73
CA ARG A 136 6.67 -10.31 -12.53
C ARG A 136 8.08 -10.87 -12.42
N TYR A 137 8.35 -11.64 -11.40
CA TYR A 137 9.68 -12.13 -11.07
C TYR A 137 9.68 -13.66 -11.12
N PRO A 138 10.68 -14.30 -11.74
CA PRO A 138 10.71 -15.75 -11.88
C PRO A 138 10.96 -16.47 -10.53
N ASP A 139 11.60 -15.78 -9.59
CA ASP A 139 12.10 -16.40 -8.36
C ASP A 139 11.11 -16.31 -7.19
N HIS A 140 10.05 -15.51 -7.32
CA HIS A 140 9.06 -15.31 -6.27
C HIS A 140 7.75 -14.72 -6.78
N ASP A 141 6.68 -14.99 -6.07
CA ASP A 141 5.39 -14.32 -6.24
C ASP A 141 5.41 -12.90 -5.64
N GLY A 142 4.49 -12.07 -6.07
CA GLY A 142 4.33 -10.71 -5.59
C GLY A 142 5.40 -9.73 -6.05
N LEU A 143 5.36 -8.53 -5.48
CA LEU A 143 6.29 -7.45 -5.79
C LEU A 143 7.54 -7.47 -4.91
N ASN A 144 7.57 -8.28 -3.86
CA ASN A 144 8.66 -8.33 -2.88
C ASN A 144 9.04 -6.95 -2.35
N LEU A 145 8.06 -6.22 -1.82
CA LEU A 145 8.24 -4.89 -1.24
C LEU A 145 8.93 -4.96 0.14
N THR A 146 9.50 -3.86 0.57
CA THR A 146 10.07 -3.73 1.92
C THR A 146 9.00 -3.88 2.99
N PHE A 147 9.42 -4.22 4.20
CA PHE A 147 8.55 -4.30 5.36
C PHE A 147 7.77 -2.99 5.57
N GLU A 148 8.44 -1.85 5.50
CA GLU A 148 7.88 -0.53 5.78
C GLU A 148 6.79 -0.16 4.75
N THR A 149 7.00 -0.45 3.48
CA THR A 149 5.98 -0.24 2.44
C THR A 149 4.76 -1.13 2.66
N ARG A 150 4.97 -2.42 2.94
CA ARG A 150 3.90 -3.39 3.23
C ARG A 150 3.11 -3.02 4.50
N GLU A 151 3.80 -2.57 5.54
CA GLU A 151 3.19 -2.09 6.77
C GLU A 151 2.28 -0.89 6.51
N GLY A 152 2.74 0.06 5.68
CA GLY A 152 1.98 1.25 5.32
C GLY A 152 0.74 0.95 4.47
N ILE A 153 0.80 -0.02 3.57
CA ILE A 153 -0.36 -0.48 2.78
C ILE A 153 -1.47 -1.01 3.70
N ARG A 154 -1.11 -1.66 4.80
CA ARG A 154 -2.06 -2.26 5.74
C ARG A 154 -2.58 -1.22 6.74
N LYS A 155 -3.58 -0.41 6.36
CA LYS A 155 -4.14 0.66 7.20
C LYS A 155 -4.89 0.13 8.42
N HIS A 156 -5.79 -0.83 8.21
CA HIS A 156 -6.66 -1.43 9.21
C HIS A 156 -6.57 -2.95 9.19
N CYS A 157 -6.80 -3.59 10.32
CA CYS A 157 -6.85 -5.05 10.44
C CYS A 157 -7.74 -5.44 11.60
N SER A 158 -8.70 -6.34 11.36
CA SER A 158 -9.46 -6.94 12.45
C SER A 158 -8.53 -7.80 13.33
N PRO A 159 -8.80 -7.94 14.63
CA PRO A 159 -7.99 -8.80 15.50
C PRO A 159 -7.88 -10.26 15.00
N ALA A 160 -8.93 -10.77 14.37
CA ALA A 160 -8.94 -12.12 13.79
C ALA A 160 -7.96 -12.20 12.60
N ASN A 161 -8.04 -11.28 11.65
CA ASN A 161 -7.15 -11.22 10.50
C ASN A 161 -5.69 -10.94 10.91
N ALA A 162 -5.48 -10.10 11.94
CA ALA A 162 -4.13 -9.84 12.46
C ALA A 162 -3.47 -11.12 12.99
N ARG A 163 -4.20 -11.95 13.74
CA ARG A 163 -3.70 -13.24 14.24
C ARG A 163 -3.41 -14.23 13.11
N LEU A 164 -4.29 -14.31 12.10
CA LEU A 164 -4.07 -15.18 10.94
C LEU A 164 -2.81 -14.78 10.14
N LEU A 165 -2.65 -13.48 9.90
CA LEU A 165 -1.48 -12.95 9.20
C LEU A 165 -0.19 -13.13 10.01
N ASP A 166 -0.22 -12.89 11.33
CA ASP A 166 0.94 -13.06 12.20
C ASP A 166 1.31 -14.55 12.34
N ALA A 167 0.33 -15.45 12.31
CA ALA A 167 0.60 -16.90 12.28
C ALA A 167 1.30 -17.33 10.97
N ALA A 168 0.96 -16.70 9.83
CA ALA A 168 1.60 -16.97 8.54
C ALA A 168 2.98 -16.30 8.40
N GLU A 169 3.17 -15.13 9.04
CA GLU A 169 4.42 -14.36 9.04
C GLU A 169 4.67 -13.79 10.45
N PRO A 170 5.25 -14.61 11.37
CA PRO A 170 5.48 -14.18 12.75
C PRO A 170 6.33 -12.91 12.84
N GLY A 171 5.85 -11.89 13.55
CA GLY A 171 6.51 -10.59 13.63
C GLY A 171 6.44 -9.77 12.33
N GLY A 172 5.59 -10.17 11.37
CA GLY A 172 5.33 -9.46 10.13
C GLY A 172 4.48 -8.20 10.33
N VAL A 173 4.01 -7.64 9.22
CA VAL A 173 3.30 -6.34 9.19
C VAL A 173 1.98 -6.33 9.98
N ALA A 174 1.41 -7.49 10.28
CA ALA A 174 0.18 -7.59 11.05
C ALA A 174 0.42 -7.54 12.57
N ARG A 175 1.64 -7.79 13.03
CA ARG A 175 2.00 -7.85 14.45
C ARG A 175 1.62 -6.60 15.22
N ARG A 176 1.80 -5.43 14.62
CA ARG A 176 1.46 -4.14 15.24
C ARG A 176 -0.01 -4.02 15.69
N PHE A 177 -0.94 -4.69 14.98
CA PHE A 177 -2.36 -4.68 15.34
C PHE A 177 -2.67 -5.56 16.57
N ILE A 178 -1.81 -6.53 16.85
CA ILE A 178 -1.89 -7.36 18.06
C ILE A 178 -1.28 -6.60 19.24
N ASP A 179 -0.13 -5.96 19.01
CA ASP A 179 0.61 -5.24 20.05
C ASP A 179 0.08 -3.82 20.31
N GLY A 180 -0.87 -3.32 19.50
CA GLY A 180 -1.43 -1.98 19.61
C GLY A 180 -0.45 -0.86 19.27
N THR A 181 0.59 -1.15 18.48
CA THR A 181 1.59 -0.16 18.07
C THR A 181 1.22 0.56 16.78
N GLN A 182 1.76 1.77 16.60
CA GLN A 182 1.57 2.56 15.39
C GLN A 182 2.60 2.19 14.30
N PRO A 183 2.24 2.33 13.01
CA PRO A 183 3.20 2.19 11.92
C PRO A 183 4.15 3.39 11.86
N SER A 184 5.07 3.37 10.90
CA SER A 184 5.97 4.50 10.63
C SER A 184 5.21 5.81 10.43
N LEU A 185 5.88 6.95 10.64
CA LEU A 185 5.28 8.27 10.41
C LEU A 185 4.95 8.48 8.93
N GLU A 186 5.73 7.93 8.01
CA GLU A 186 5.45 7.94 6.59
C GLU A 186 4.13 7.22 6.26
N ALA A 187 3.86 6.09 6.91
CA ALA A 187 2.61 5.37 6.77
C ALA A 187 1.41 6.13 7.35
N GLN A 188 1.59 6.75 8.52
CA GLN A 188 0.56 7.61 9.13
C GLN A 188 0.28 8.82 8.24
N LEU A 189 1.32 9.44 7.68
CA LEU A 189 1.20 10.57 6.76
C LEU A 189 0.48 10.18 5.47
N ALA A 190 0.83 9.04 4.86
CA ALA A 190 0.15 8.57 3.66
C ALA A 190 -1.36 8.36 3.91
N ASN A 191 -1.73 7.83 5.09
CA ASN A 191 -3.13 7.68 5.48
C ASN A 191 -3.84 9.03 5.70
N LEU A 192 -3.16 10.02 6.28
CA LEU A 192 -3.70 11.37 6.44
C LEU A 192 -3.87 12.08 5.08
N ALA A 193 -2.89 11.94 4.18
CA ALA A 193 -2.96 12.50 2.84
C ALA A 193 -4.11 11.91 2.02
N ASP A 194 -4.39 10.61 2.15
CA ASP A 194 -5.53 9.93 1.56
C ASP A 194 -6.85 10.55 2.02
N ALA A 195 -7.05 10.66 3.34
CA ALA A 195 -8.24 11.27 3.91
C ALA A 195 -8.40 12.77 3.58
N SER A 196 -7.33 13.45 3.16
CA SER A 196 -7.35 14.87 2.79
C SER A 196 -7.56 15.10 1.29
N ALA A 197 -7.37 14.07 0.47
CA ALA A 197 -7.55 14.12 -0.98
C ALA A 197 -8.98 13.74 -1.42
N ASP A 198 -9.80 13.17 -0.53
CA ASP A 198 -11.21 12.89 -0.72
C ASP A 198 -12.07 14.14 -0.48
#